data_ca72aaa2296ff686cb10cba4d663e552
#
_entry.id   ca72aaa2296ff686cb10cba4d663e552
#
_cell.length_a   1.000
_cell.length_b   1.000
_cell.length_c   1.000
_cell.angle_alpha   90.00
_cell.angle_beta   90.00
_cell.angle_gamma   90.00
#
_symmetry.space_group_name_H-M   'P 1'
#
loop_
_entity.id
_entity.type
_entity.pdbx_description
1 polymer ?
#
loop_
_entity_poly.entity_id
_entity_poly.type
_entity_poly.pdbx_seq_one_letter_code
_entity_poly.pdbx_strand_id
1 'polypeptide(L)'
;MTDRQFEIVLYGASGFTGKLVAEYLASEHQDLRWAIAGRNTQKLEQVRRELNLPELPILIADSAEPGSLSAMARQTRTLISTVGPYAQYGTPVLKACATEGTHYCDLTGEAQWMAEVYERVDPIAKDSGARLVHCCGFDSIPSDL
;
A
#
# COMPACT_ATOMS: atom_id res chain seq x y z
N MET A 1 18.27 -8.23 0.93
CA MET A 1 17.33 -7.19 0.46
C MET A 1 18.08 -5.87 0.32
N THR A 2 17.98 -5.23 -0.81
CA THR A 2 18.53 -3.90 -1.01
C THR A 2 17.93 -2.92 0.00
N ASP A 3 18.71 -1.96 0.42
CA ASP A 3 18.22 -0.91 1.31
C ASP A 3 17.17 -0.07 0.56
N ARG A 4 15.96 -0.03 1.10
CA ARG A 4 14.85 0.72 0.52
C ARG A 4 14.72 2.08 1.20
N GLN A 5 14.31 3.09 0.44
CA GLN A 5 14.16 4.45 0.97
C GLN A 5 13.16 4.53 2.11
N PHE A 6 12.06 3.79 2.00
CA PHE A 6 11.00 3.78 3.01
C PHE A 6 10.80 2.38 3.60
N GLU A 7 10.44 2.35 4.86
CA GLU A 7 9.98 1.14 5.52
C GLU A 7 8.54 0.84 5.15
N ILE A 8 7.70 1.90 5.08
CA ILE A 8 6.29 1.80 4.69
C ILE A 8 5.95 2.88 3.68
N VAL A 9 5.18 2.50 2.65
CA VAL A 9 4.42 3.43 1.82
C VAL A 9 2.94 3.12 2.00
N LEU A 10 2.17 4.15 2.33
CA LEU A 10 0.72 4.08 2.46
C LEU A 10 0.08 4.55 1.16
N TYR A 11 -0.41 3.60 0.36
CA TYR A 11 -1.07 3.87 -0.91
C TYR A 11 -2.58 4.04 -0.69
N GLY A 12 -3.11 5.17 -1.13
CA GLY A 12 -4.50 5.55 -0.89
C GLY A 12 -4.69 6.45 0.33
N ALA A 13 -3.65 7.17 0.73
CA ALA A 13 -3.67 8.00 1.94
C ALA A 13 -4.72 9.11 1.93
N SER A 14 -5.19 9.54 0.76
CA SER A 14 -6.20 10.60 0.65
C SER A 14 -7.64 10.11 0.82
N GLY A 15 -7.86 8.80 0.85
CA GLY A 15 -9.18 8.22 1.12
C GLY A 15 -9.52 8.22 2.61
N PHE A 16 -10.77 7.87 2.94
CA PHE A 16 -11.24 7.86 4.33
C PHE A 16 -10.38 6.97 5.23
N THR A 17 -10.24 5.70 4.87
CA THR A 17 -9.44 4.74 5.65
C THR A 17 -7.96 5.09 5.62
N GLY A 18 -7.46 5.51 4.45
CA GLY A 18 -6.06 5.91 4.31
C GLY A 18 -5.68 7.05 5.24
N LYS A 19 -6.54 8.05 5.40
CA LYS A 19 -6.30 9.16 6.36
C LYS A 19 -6.18 8.65 7.79
N LEU A 20 -7.03 7.71 8.20
CA LEU A 20 -6.98 7.14 9.55
C LEU A 20 -5.66 6.38 9.79
N VAL A 21 -5.20 5.63 8.81
CA VAL A 21 -3.91 4.94 8.88
C VAL A 21 -2.77 5.96 8.95
N ALA A 22 -2.83 7.01 8.14
CA ALA A 22 -1.82 8.08 8.16
C ALA A 22 -1.75 8.79 9.52
N GLU A 23 -2.89 9.08 10.12
CA GLU A 23 -2.96 9.68 11.47
C GLU A 23 -2.30 8.77 12.51
N TYR A 24 -2.58 7.48 12.45
CA TYR A 24 -2.00 6.49 13.36
C TYR A 24 -0.47 6.42 13.20
N LEU A 25 0.03 6.32 11.97
CA LEU A 25 1.48 6.28 11.73
C LEU A 25 2.16 7.57 12.20
N ALA A 26 1.54 8.72 11.97
CA ALA A 26 2.09 10.00 12.38
C ALA A 26 2.17 10.16 13.91
N SER A 27 1.19 9.65 14.65
CA SER A 27 1.13 9.79 16.10
C SER A 27 1.93 8.73 16.84
N GLU A 28 1.89 7.48 16.37
CA GLU A 28 2.43 6.35 17.13
C GLU A 28 3.80 5.85 16.64
N HIS A 29 4.21 6.26 15.44
CA HIS A 29 5.44 5.75 14.81
C HIS A 29 6.29 6.89 14.23
N GLN A 30 6.71 7.81 15.09
CA GLN A 30 7.43 9.02 14.67
C GLN A 30 8.81 8.74 14.08
N ASP A 31 9.44 7.63 14.46
CA ASP A 31 10.76 7.25 13.96
C ASP A 31 10.72 6.46 12.64
N LEU A 32 9.53 6.16 12.15
CA LEU A 32 9.35 5.38 10.94
C LEU A 32 9.69 6.21 9.70
N ARG A 33 10.46 5.62 8.79
CA ARG A 33 10.69 6.21 7.45
C ARG A 33 9.55 5.79 6.56
N TRP A 34 8.59 6.67 6.34
CA TRP A 34 7.41 6.36 5.56
C TRP A 34 7.03 7.48 4.61
N ALA A 35 6.17 7.15 3.65
CA ALA A 35 5.63 8.08 2.68
C ALA A 35 4.15 7.79 2.44
N ILE A 36 3.44 8.80 1.96
CA ILE A 36 2.07 8.66 1.47
C ILE A 36 2.07 8.64 -0.04
N ALA A 37 1.16 7.88 -0.62
CA ALA A 37 1.08 7.72 -2.06
C ALA A 37 -0.36 7.70 -2.55
N GLY A 38 -0.55 8.12 -3.79
CA GLY A 38 -1.83 8.14 -4.48
C GLY A 38 -1.72 8.85 -5.81
N ARG A 39 -2.84 9.00 -6.50
CA ARG A 39 -2.86 9.61 -7.84
C ARG A 39 -3.05 11.12 -7.85
N ASN A 40 -3.54 11.71 -6.78
CA ASN A 40 -3.88 13.13 -6.72
C ASN A 40 -2.97 13.89 -5.77
N THR A 41 -2.03 14.63 -6.35
CA THR A 41 -1.03 15.41 -5.61
C THR A 41 -1.66 16.40 -4.63
N GLN A 42 -2.69 17.12 -5.04
CA GLN A 42 -3.34 18.16 -4.21
C GLN A 42 -3.98 17.55 -2.96
N LYS A 43 -4.65 16.40 -3.12
CA LYS A 43 -5.27 15.71 -1.99
C LYS A 43 -4.22 15.15 -1.02
N LEU A 44 -3.11 14.64 -1.53
CA LEU A 44 -2.00 14.16 -0.70
C LEU A 44 -1.32 15.29 0.04
N GLU A 45 -1.13 16.43 -0.59
CA GLU A 45 -0.60 17.63 0.07
C GLU A 45 -1.53 18.12 1.18
N GLN A 46 -2.84 18.01 0.98
CA GLN A 46 -3.81 18.33 2.02
C GLN A 46 -3.69 17.41 3.22
N VAL A 47 -3.56 16.10 2.99
CA VAL A 47 -3.32 15.11 4.06
C VAL A 47 -2.06 15.48 4.84
N ARG A 48 -0.98 15.79 4.14
CA ARG A 48 0.29 16.19 4.76
C ARG A 48 0.14 17.44 5.64
N ARG A 49 -0.62 18.43 5.19
CA ARG A 49 -0.92 19.63 5.98
C ARG A 49 -1.76 19.30 7.21
N GLU A 50 -2.79 18.48 7.07
CA GLU A 50 -3.65 18.06 8.17
C GLU A 50 -2.89 17.28 9.24
N LEU A 51 -1.90 16.50 8.84
CA LEU A 51 -1.02 15.76 9.73
C LEU A 51 0.04 16.66 10.39
N ASN A 52 0.20 17.87 9.91
CA ASN A 52 1.23 18.80 10.36
C ASN A 52 2.66 18.25 10.17
N LEU A 53 2.86 17.52 9.07
CA LEU A 53 4.14 16.90 8.68
C LEU A 53 4.59 17.42 7.32
N PRO A 54 5.10 18.66 7.21
CA PRO A 54 5.42 19.28 5.92
C PRO A 54 6.51 18.55 5.15
N GLU A 55 7.33 17.76 5.83
CA GLU A 55 8.44 17.02 5.20
C GLU A 55 8.07 15.58 4.84
N LEU A 56 6.85 15.14 5.12
CA LEU A 56 6.43 13.77 4.79
C LEU A 56 6.47 13.56 3.28
N PRO A 57 7.23 12.58 2.76
CA PRO A 57 7.31 12.35 1.32
C PRO A 57 5.99 11.94 0.69
N ILE A 58 5.76 12.42 -0.51
CA ILE A 58 4.60 12.09 -1.34
C ILE A 58 5.09 11.39 -2.61
N LEU A 59 4.51 10.22 -2.90
CA LEU A 59 4.76 9.49 -4.14
C LEU A 59 3.49 9.51 -4.98
N ILE A 60 3.63 9.83 -6.27
CA ILE A 60 2.50 9.81 -7.19
C ILE A 60 2.47 8.47 -7.92
N ALA A 61 1.37 7.77 -7.76
CA ALA A 61 1.15 6.47 -8.40
C ALA A 61 -0.32 6.28 -8.73
N ASP A 62 -0.59 5.68 -9.87
CA ASP A 62 -1.94 5.45 -10.37
C ASP A 62 -2.07 3.99 -10.80
N SER A 63 -3.16 3.34 -10.38
CA SER A 63 -3.47 1.95 -10.75
C SER A 63 -3.57 1.74 -12.26
N ALA A 64 -3.88 2.80 -13.03
CA ALA A 64 -3.92 2.77 -14.48
C ALA A 64 -2.54 2.86 -15.14
N GLU A 65 -1.49 3.16 -14.37
CA GLU A 65 -0.13 3.35 -14.86
C GLU A 65 0.85 2.38 -14.18
N PRO A 66 1.02 1.16 -14.73
CA PRO A 66 1.85 0.11 -14.09
C PRO A 66 3.28 0.56 -13.78
N GLY A 67 3.87 1.41 -14.63
CA GLY A 67 5.22 1.96 -14.40
C GLY A 67 5.31 2.77 -13.12
N SER A 68 4.27 3.55 -12.79
CA SER A 68 4.22 4.34 -11.55
C SER A 68 4.12 3.45 -10.31
N LEU A 69 3.38 2.33 -10.43
CA LEU A 69 3.24 1.37 -9.33
C LEU A 69 4.56 0.63 -9.06
N SER A 70 5.25 0.21 -10.10
CA SER A 70 6.57 -0.43 -9.94
C SER A 70 7.58 0.53 -9.34
N ALA A 71 7.60 1.79 -9.77
CA ALA A 71 8.48 2.81 -9.22
C ALA A 71 8.21 3.04 -7.72
N MET A 72 6.94 3.08 -7.33
CA MET A 72 6.54 3.18 -5.93
C MET A 72 6.98 1.95 -5.13
N ALA A 73 6.69 0.76 -5.64
CA ALA A 73 7.01 -0.49 -4.96
C ALA A 73 8.51 -0.67 -4.71
N ARG A 74 9.36 -0.24 -5.63
CA ARG A 74 10.83 -0.33 -5.48
C ARG A 74 11.36 0.50 -4.33
N GLN A 75 10.67 1.53 -3.91
CA GLN A 75 11.15 2.48 -2.90
C GLN A 75 10.84 2.05 -1.47
N THR A 76 10.02 1.04 -1.28
CA THR A 76 9.56 0.65 0.06
C THR A 76 9.75 -0.82 0.35
N ARG A 77 9.96 -1.14 1.62
CA ARG A 77 9.99 -2.52 2.11
C ARG A 77 8.59 -3.12 2.15
N THR A 78 7.62 -2.33 2.62
CA THR A 78 6.22 -2.76 2.75
C THR A 78 5.29 -1.69 2.22
N LEU A 79 4.30 -2.11 1.46
CA LEU A 79 3.24 -1.24 0.96
C LEU A 79 1.92 -1.61 1.64
N ILE A 80 1.26 -0.60 2.20
CA ILE A 80 -0.11 -0.74 2.73
C ILE A 80 -1.04 -0.15 1.69
N SER A 81 -1.97 -0.95 1.17
CA SER A 81 -2.97 -0.46 0.22
C SER A 81 -4.34 -0.35 0.85
N THR A 82 -4.89 0.87 0.82
CA THR A 82 -6.28 1.15 1.21
C THR A 82 -7.16 1.50 0.01
N VAL A 83 -6.67 1.25 -1.20
CA VAL A 83 -7.37 1.61 -2.45
C VAL A 83 -8.29 0.47 -2.87
N GLY A 84 -9.57 0.62 -2.62
CA GLY A 84 -10.63 -0.28 -3.06
C GLY A 84 -11.59 0.41 -4.03
N PRO A 85 -12.49 -0.31 -4.70
CA PRO A 85 -12.61 -1.79 -4.71
C PRO A 85 -11.38 -2.48 -5.31
N TYR A 86 -10.92 -3.53 -4.67
CA TYR A 86 -9.68 -4.22 -5.07
C TYR A 86 -9.81 -4.96 -6.39
N ALA A 87 -11.00 -5.47 -6.69
CA ALA A 87 -11.26 -6.11 -7.98
C ALA A 87 -11.01 -5.16 -9.17
N GLN A 88 -11.21 -3.85 -8.95
CA GLN A 88 -10.98 -2.84 -9.99
C GLN A 88 -9.55 -2.30 -9.99
N TYR A 89 -8.96 -2.08 -8.80
CA TYR A 89 -7.71 -1.33 -8.67
C TYR A 89 -6.56 -2.12 -8.05
N GLY A 90 -6.85 -3.26 -7.43
CA GLY A 90 -5.88 -3.96 -6.59
C GLY A 90 -4.86 -4.81 -7.34
N THR A 91 -5.26 -5.44 -8.43
CA THR A 91 -4.40 -6.39 -9.15
C THR A 91 -3.08 -5.77 -9.63
N PRO A 92 -3.06 -4.59 -10.27
CA PRO A 92 -1.80 -3.98 -10.70
C PRO A 92 -0.86 -3.66 -9.55
N VAL A 93 -1.38 -3.19 -8.43
CA VAL A 93 -0.58 -2.86 -7.24
C VAL A 93 0.02 -4.12 -6.62
N LEU A 94 -0.81 -5.15 -6.45
CA LEU A 94 -0.38 -6.43 -5.91
C LEU A 94 0.71 -7.07 -6.78
N LYS A 95 0.51 -7.05 -8.09
CA LYS A 95 1.49 -7.56 -9.04
C LYS A 95 2.81 -6.78 -9.00
N ALA A 96 2.74 -5.46 -8.89
CA ALA A 96 3.94 -4.62 -8.76
C ALA A 96 4.74 -5.00 -7.52
N CYS A 97 4.08 -5.14 -6.38
CA CYS A 97 4.73 -5.56 -5.14
C CYS A 97 5.33 -6.97 -5.26
N ALA A 98 4.58 -7.91 -5.83
CA ALA A 98 5.07 -9.27 -6.05
C ALA A 98 6.33 -9.28 -6.93
N THR A 99 6.32 -8.51 -8.02
CA THR A 99 7.44 -8.45 -8.97
C THR A 99 8.69 -7.81 -8.36
N GLU A 100 8.49 -6.73 -7.61
CA GLU A 100 9.60 -5.94 -7.05
C GLU A 100 10.14 -6.48 -5.72
N GLY A 101 9.57 -7.56 -5.20
CA GLY A 101 9.97 -8.12 -3.90
C GLY A 101 9.55 -7.25 -2.72
N THR A 102 8.52 -6.45 -2.90
CA THR A 102 7.96 -5.56 -1.87
C THR A 102 6.86 -6.28 -1.10
N HIS A 103 6.93 -6.26 0.21
CA HIS A 103 5.85 -6.80 1.03
C HIS A 103 4.59 -5.94 0.88
N TYR A 104 3.43 -6.56 1.04
CA TYR A 104 2.15 -5.92 0.77
C TYR A 104 1.12 -6.34 1.82
N CYS A 105 0.30 -5.40 2.25
CA CYS A 105 -0.90 -5.72 2.98
C CYS A 105 -2.06 -4.82 2.56
N ASP A 106 -3.28 -5.32 2.72
CA ASP A 106 -4.50 -4.59 2.43
C ASP A 106 -5.59 -4.90 3.46
N LEU A 107 -6.74 -4.30 3.27
CA LEU A 107 -7.91 -4.53 4.12
C LEU A 107 -9.10 -5.10 3.31
N THR A 108 -8.84 -5.81 2.23
CA THR A 108 -9.90 -6.35 1.38
C THR A 108 -10.76 -7.38 2.10
N GLY A 109 -12.05 -7.40 1.75
CA GLY A 109 -12.97 -8.48 2.07
C GLY A 109 -13.49 -9.16 0.80
N GLU A 110 -12.89 -8.89 -0.35
CA GLU A 110 -13.35 -9.35 -1.67
C GLU A 110 -12.79 -10.75 -1.98
N ALA A 111 -13.43 -11.78 -1.43
CA ALA A 111 -12.97 -13.16 -1.51
C ALA A 111 -12.78 -13.67 -2.94
N GLN A 112 -13.66 -13.28 -3.86
CA GLN A 112 -13.53 -13.67 -5.26
C GLN A 112 -12.27 -13.11 -5.91
N TRP A 113 -11.96 -11.84 -5.65
CA TRP A 113 -10.75 -11.22 -6.13
C TRP A 113 -9.50 -11.92 -5.59
N MET A 114 -9.47 -12.22 -4.30
CA MET A 114 -8.35 -12.93 -3.67
C MET A 114 -8.10 -14.27 -4.35
N ALA A 115 -9.16 -15.04 -4.61
CA ALA A 115 -9.06 -16.34 -5.27
C ALA A 115 -8.50 -16.20 -6.70
N GLU A 116 -8.97 -15.20 -7.46
CA GLU A 116 -8.54 -14.97 -8.83
C GLU A 116 -7.06 -14.57 -8.94
N VAL A 117 -6.58 -13.71 -8.04
CA VAL A 117 -5.21 -13.21 -8.13
C VAL A 117 -4.19 -14.16 -7.54
N TYR A 118 -4.60 -15.01 -6.61
CA TYR A 118 -3.68 -15.90 -5.89
C TYR A 118 -2.83 -16.74 -6.86
N GLU A 119 -3.48 -17.44 -7.76
CA GLU A 119 -2.77 -18.33 -8.70
C GLU A 119 -1.78 -17.58 -9.60
N ARG A 120 -2.09 -16.32 -9.91
CA ARG A 120 -1.26 -15.50 -10.82
C ARG A 120 -0.08 -14.84 -10.11
N VAL A 121 -0.25 -14.41 -8.88
CA VAL A 121 0.80 -13.64 -8.18
C VAL A 121 1.63 -14.46 -7.21
N ASP A 122 1.13 -15.58 -6.70
CA ASP A 122 1.87 -16.41 -5.76
C ASP A 122 3.21 -16.91 -6.30
N PRO A 123 3.30 -17.43 -7.55
CA PRO A 123 4.59 -17.81 -8.09
C PRO A 123 5.58 -16.64 -8.22
N ILE A 124 5.09 -15.47 -8.59
CA ILE A 124 5.92 -14.26 -8.72
C ILE A 124 6.44 -13.86 -7.34
N ALA A 125 5.58 -13.84 -6.33
CA ALA A 125 5.94 -13.48 -4.97
C ALA A 125 6.97 -14.46 -4.37
N LYS A 126 6.79 -15.75 -4.62
CA LYS A 126 7.75 -16.78 -4.19
C LYS A 126 9.13 -16.57 -4.80
N ASP A 127 9.17 -16.22 -6.07
CA ASP A 127 10.42 -15.98 -6.78
C ASP A 127 11.14 -14.73 -6.26
N SER A 128 10.41 -13.66 -5.97
CA SER A 128 10.98 -12.39 -5.50
C SER A 128 11.20 -12.32 -3.99
N GLY A 129 10.54 -13.20 -3.21
CA GLY A 129 10.55 -13.16 -1.76
C GLY A 129 9.52 -12.21 -1.14
N ALA A 130 8.63 -11.64 -1.95
CA ALA A 130 7.57 -10.78 -1.44
C ALA A 130 6.55 -11.56 -0.60
N ARG A 131 6.10 -10.95 0.48
CA ARG A 131 5.02 -11.46 1.32
C ARG A 131 3.78 -10.63 1.09
N LEU A 132 2.72 -11.25 0.58
CA LEU A 132 1.47 -10.58 0.21
C LEU A 132 0.38 -11.05 1.17
N VAL A 133 -0.17 -10.13 1.97
CA VAL A 133 -1.14 -10.46 3.03
C VAL A 133 -2.41 -9.65 2.84
N HIS A 134 -3.51 -10.35 2.59
CA HIS A 134 -4.83 -9.75 2.50
C HIS A 134 -5.53 -9.69 3.87
N CYS A 135 -6.63 -8.96 3.95
CA CYS A 135 -7.57 -9.00 5.08
C CYS A 135 -6.95 -8.55 6.41
N CYS A 136 -6.13 -7.50 6.37
CA CYS A 136 -5.49 -6.95 7.58
C CYS A 136 -6.33 -5.88 8.27
N GLY A 137 -7.58 -5.66 7.83
CA GLY A 137 -8.45 -4.64 8.39
C GLY A 137 -9.26 -5.11 9.59
N PHE A 138 -9.96 -4.15 10.20
CA PHE A 138 -10.77 -4.37 11.41
C PHE A 138 -11.86 -5.44 11.20
N ASP A 139 -12.52 -5.45 10.04
CA ASP A 139 -13.62 -6.40 9.77
C ASP A 139 -13.13 -7.85 9.75
N SER A 140 -11.89 -8.08 9.36
CA SER A 140 -11.35 -9.43 9.19
C SER A 140 -10.57 -9.91 10.43
N ILE A 141 -9.67 -9.08 10.96
CA ILE A 141 -8.79 -9.49 12.06
C ILE A 141 -9.56 -9.87 13.32
N PRO A 142 -10.48 -9.05 13.87
CA PRO A 142 -11.24 -9.45 15.05
C PRO A 142 -12.16 -10.65 14.83
N SER A 143 -12.70 -10.80 13.61
CA SER A 143 -13.61 -11.93 13.31
C SER A 143 -12.87 -13.27 13.22
N ASP A 144 -11.59 -13.25 12.90
CA ASP A 144 -10.77 -14.46 12.76
C ASP A 144 -10.16 -14.92 14.09
N LEU A 145 -10.21 -14.07 15.08
CA LEU A 145 -9.72 -14.38 16.42
C LEU A 145 -10.79 -15.07 17.26
#